data_edd4ccddd3fda4b4f2686a8558a53c4d
#
_entry.id   edd4ccddd3fda4b4f2686a8558a53c4d
#
_cell.length_a   1.000
_cell.length_b   1.000
_cell.length_c   1.000
_cell.angle_alpha   90.00
_cell.angle_beta   90.00
_cell.angle_gamma   90.00
#
_symmetry.space_group_name_H-M   'P 1'
#
loop_
_entity.id
_entity.type
_entity.pdbx_description
1 polymer ?
#
loop_
_entity_poly.entity_id
_entity_poly.type
_entity_poly.pdbx_seq_one_letter_code
_entity_poly.pdbx_strand_id
1 'polypeptide(L)'
;MRRFYIWLWLLLLVCGSCTKEKQELSVLHLNIWMEGTVVKNGFEAVADEVARIDPDIVMFSEASNKEGALFVPRMLDALRERGKIYYGQGSSLDVALLSKYPILEQTENIPHKDRVLRTRLDVNGKQVVAYTGHLDYTHYACYLPRGYSGVTWKKLETPVTDKAEIEKANNESLRDESIRLVIEDATKSDADFVILGGDFNEPSHLDWTEETKGLWDHNGAVVDWVCSKLLYEAGFRDAYRVKYPNPITHPGFTFPSDNPAMPVERLTWAPEADERDRIDFIYYIPATGWEVEDA
;
A
#
# COMPACT_ATOMS: atom_id res chain seq x y z
N MET A 1 6.91 56.97 -63.59
CA MET A 1 6.70 55.53 -63.28
C MET A 1 7.03 55.29 -61.80
N ARG A 2 6.01 55.21 -60.98
CA ARG A 2 6.16 54.93 -59.55
C ARG A 2 5.98 53.42 -59.34
N ARG A 3 7.02 52.70 -58.84
CA ARG A 3 6.96 51.30 -58.48
C ARG A 3 6.43 51.18 -57.05
N PHE A 4 5.29 50.52 -56.85
CA PHE A 4 4.74 50.09 -55.56
C PHE A 4 5.37 48.75 -55.15
N TYR A 5 6.05 48.75 -54.05
CA TYR A 5 6.49 47.48 -53.38
C TYR A 5 5.41 47.06 -52.41
N ILE A 6 4.76 45.92 -52.67
CA ILE A 6 3.82 45.24 -51.74
C ILE A 6 4.67 44.34 -50.84
N TRP A 7 4.72 44.69 -49.56
CA TRP A 7 5.28 43.81 -48.52
C TRP A 7 4.22 42.82 -48.08
N LEU A 8 4.41 41.52 -48.41
CA LEU A 8 3.59 40.42 -47.96
C LEU A 8 4.12 39.95 -46.57
N TRP A 9 3.38 40.26 -45.52
CA TRP A 9 3.65 39.72 -44.19
C TRP A 9 3.12 38.28 -44.10
N LEU A 10 4.02 37.29 -44.10
CA LEU A 10 3.67 35.91 -43.81
C LEU A 10 3.54 35.76 -42.28
N LEU A 11 2.29 35.67 -41.82
CA LEU A 11 2.01 35.27 -40.43
C LEU A 11 2.28 33.74 -40.32
N LEU A 12 3.41 33.36 -39.77
CA LEU A 12 3.67 31.98 -39.31
C LEU A 12 2.85 31.74 -38.04
N LEU A 13 1.70 31.09 -38.20
CA LEU A 13 1.00 30.45 -37.09
C LEU A 13 1.83 29.26 -36.61
N VAL A 14 2.66 29.49 -35.58
CA VAL A 14 3.27 28.40 -34.81
C VAL A 14 2.13 27.79 -34.01
N CYS A 15 1.51 26.72 -34.54
CA CYS A 15 0.72 25.82 -33.74
C CYS A 15 1.67 25.10 -32.75
N GLY A 16 1.89 25.70 -31.60
CA GLY A 16 2.50 25.00 -30.48
C GLY A 16 1.64 23.80 -30.15
N SER A 17 2.07 22.62 -30.55
CA SER A 17 1.53 21.37 -30.05
C SER A 17 1.85 21.35 -28.54
N CYS A 18 0.88 21.71 -27.72
CA CYS A 18 0.97 21.56 -26.26
C CYS A 18 0.88 20.05 -26.01
N THR A 19 2.01 19.37 -26.07
CA THR A 19 2.13 18.05 -25.47
C THR A 19 1.93 18.29 -23.97
N LYS A 20 0.76 17.92 -23.44
CA LYS A 20 0.58 17.84 -21.99
C LYS A 20 1.70 16.95 -21.48
N GLU A 21 2.60 17.53 -20.71
CA GLU A 21 3.62 16.76 -20.00
C GLU A 21 2.90 15.72 -19.16
N LYS A 22 3.29 14.43 -19.32
CA LYS A 22 2.72 13.34 -18.56
C LYS A 22 3.11 13.58 -17.11
N GLN A 23 2.13 13.74 -16.24
CA GLN A 23 2.37 13.91 -14.82
C GLN A 23 2.48 12.54 -14.18
N GLU A 24 3.59 12.26 -13.54
CA GLU A 24 3.81 11.06 -12.74
C GLU A 24 3.40 11.31 -11.29
N LEU A 25 2.90 10.28 -10.63
CA LEU A 25 2.59 10.25 -9.20
C LEU A 25 3.17 8.98 -8.61
N SER A 26 4.21 9.12 -7.80
CA SER A 26 4.86 8.01 -7.13
C SER A 26 4.30 7.81 -5.72
N VAL A 27 3.98 6.55 -5.40
CA VAL A 27 3.41 6.15 -4.12
C VAL A 27 4.27 5.05 -3.51
N LEU A 28 4.67 5.24 -2.26
CA LEU A 28 5.42 4.26 -1.48
C LEU A 28 4.58 3.84 -0.28
N HIS A 29 4.47 2.53 -0.02
CA HIS A 29 3.99 1.99 1.25
C HIS A 29 5.12 1.26 1.97
N LEU A 30 5.20 1.44 3.29
CA LEU A 30 6.13 0.73 4.17
C LEU A 30 5.44 0.37 5.50
N ASN A 31 5.43 -0.90 5.88
CA ASN A 31 5.32 -1.28 7.29
C ASN A 31 6.70 -1.07 7.93
N ILE A 32 6.79 -0.24 8.95
CA ILE A 32 8.05 0.21 9.56
C ILE A 32 8.35 -0.40 10.92
N TRP A 33 7.66 -1.48 11.24
CA TRP A 33 7.84 -2.27 12.44
C TRP A 33 8.05 -1.41 13.70
N MET A 34 6.92 -0.87 14.20
CA MET A 34 6.89 -0.05 15.42
C MET A 34 7.78 1.20 15.32
N GLU A 35 7.61 1.98 14.25
CA GLU A 35 8.40 3.19 13.95
C GLU A 35 9.89 2.93 13.70
N GLY A 36 10.27 1.71 13.32
CA GLY A 36 11.67 1.31 13.22
C GLY A 36 12.38 1.11 14.57
N THR A 37 11.66 1.27 15.71
CA THR A 37 12.29 1.22 17.05
C THR A 37 12.78 -0.16 17.44
N VAL A 38 12.29 -1.22 16.80
CA VAL A 38 12.72 -2.61 17.04
C VAL A 38 14.13 -2.88 16.51
N VAL A 39 14.56 -2.13 15.50
CA VAL A 39 15.87 -2.24 14.87
C VAL A 39 16.75 -1.06 15.29
N LYS A 40 18.00 -1.31 15.61
CA LYS A 40 18.94 -0.23 15.96
C LYS A 40 19.04 0.78 14.80
N ASN A 41 18.81 2.07 15.08
CA ASN A 41 18.75 3.16 14.12
C ASN A 41 17.67 2.99 13.04
N GLY A 42 16.65 2.17 13.27
CA GLY A 42 15.63 1.86 12.26
C GLY A 42 14.82 3.08 11.83
N PHE A 43 14.45 3.97 12.75
CA PHE A 43 13.76 5.21 12.40
C PHE A 43 14.54 6.06 11.40
N GLU A 44 15.85 6.24 11.65
CA GLU A 44 16.73 7.00 10.76
C GLU A 44 16.92 6.28 9.41
N ALA A 45 17.01 4.95 9.43
CA ALA A 45 17.08 4.15 8.20
C ALA A 45 15.82 4.28 7.34
N VAL A 46 14.63 4.33 7.97
CA VAL A 46 13.37 4.60 7.27
C VAL A 46 13.39 6.00 6.65
N ALA A 47 13.84 7.01 7.40
CA ALA A 47 13.96 8.37 6.87
C ALA A 47 14.97 8.48 5.72
N ASP A 48 16.11 7.77 5.80
CA ASP A 48 17.10 7.68 4.72
C ASP A 48 16.50 7.04 3.46
N GLU A 49 15.74 5.96 3.61
CA GLU A 49 15.13 5.26 2.49
C GLU A 49 14.03 6.08 1.82
N VAL A 50 13.15 6.72 2.59
CA VAL A 50 12.16 7.65 2.05
C VAL A 50 12.84 8.80 1.31
N ALA A 51 13.91 9.37 1.88
CA ALA A 51 14.65 10.45 1.23
C ALA A 51 15.38 10.00 -0.05
N ARG A 52 15.85 8.74 -0.11
CA ARG A 52 16.51 8.14 -1.26
C ARG A 52 15.53 7.89 -2.41
N ILE A 53 14.36 7.32 -2.11
CA ILE A 53 13.29 7.03 -3.11
C ILE A 53 12.63 8.33 -3.54
N ASP A 54 12.42 9.25 -2.59
CA ASP A 54 11.77 10.54 -2.79
C ASP A 54 10.38 10.44 -3.46
N PRO A 55 9.48 9.60 -2.96
CA PRO A 55 8.16 9.44 -3.55
C PRO A 55 7.27 10.67 -3.31
N ASP A 56 6.18 10.80 -4.09
CA ASP A 56 5.24 11.90 -3.93
C ASP A 56 4.29 11.70 -2.75
N ILE A 57 3.91 10.45 -2.49
CA ILE A 57 3.08 10.03 -1.36
C ILE A 57 3.79 8.88 -0.63
N VAL A 58 3.87 8.97 0.68
CA VAL A 58 4.37 7.90 1.55
C VAL A 58 3.26 7.48 2.51
N MET A 59 2.98 6.20 2.55
CA MET A 59 2.03 5.57 3.46
C MET A 59 2.80 4.66 4.42
N PHE A 60 2.56 4.80 5.72
CA PHE A 60 3.21 4.00 6.74
C PHE A 60 2.21 3.18 7.53
N SER A 61 2.52 1.90 7.73
CA SER A 61 1.92 1.07 8.77
C SER A 61 2.90 0.95 9.95
N GLU A 62 2.36 0.75 11.15
CA GLU A 62 3.10 0.70 12.42
C GLU A 62 3.80 2.02 12.81
N ALA A 63 3.21 3.15 12.44
CA ALA A 63 3.60 4.50 12.85
C ALA A 63 2.96 4.87 14.21
N SER A 64 3.24 4.11 15.26
CA SER A 64 2.43 3.97 16.48
C SER A 64 2.65 5.02 17.58
N ASN A 65 3.38 6.10 17.33
CA ASN A 65 3.63 7.20 18.29
C ASN A 65 4.28 6.76 19.62
N LYS A 66 5.21 5.80 19.56
CA LYS A 66 5.77 5.12 20.76
C LYS A 66 6.73 5.94 21.61
N GLU A 67 7.47 6.86 21.00
CA GLU A 67 8.48 7.66 21.70
C GLU A 67 7.87 8.78 22.57
N GLY A 68 6.57 8.69 22.90
CA GLY A 68 5.86 9.74 23.63
C GLY A 68 5.68 11.05 22.83
N ALA A 69 5.99 11.03 21.54
CA ALA A 69 5.78 12.11 20.60
C ALA A 69 5.15 11.56 19.32
N LEU A 70 4.41 12.40 18.60
CA LEU A 70 3.79 12.00 17.35
C LEU A 70 4.85 11.62 16.29
N PHE A 71 4.62 10.52 15.60
CA PHE A 71 5.52 10.02 14.55
C PHE A 71 5.69 11.03 13.40
N VAL A 72 4.58 11.58 12.90
CA VAL A 72 4.59 12.45 11.70
C VAL A 72 5.47 13.69 11.88
N PRO A 73 5.37 14.51 12.94
CA PRO A 73 6.28 15.64 13.13
C PRO A 73 7.75 15.24 13.15
N ARG A 74 8.09 14.15 13.83
CA ARG A 74 9.49 13.64 13.89
C ARG A 74 10.00 13.23 12.53
N MET A 75 9.19 12.51 11.74
CA MET A 75 9.56 12.07 10.39
C MET A 75 9.68 13.25 9.42
N LEU A 76 8.79 14.27 9.53
CA LEU A 76 8.91 15.50 8.74
C LEU A 76 10.21 16.26 9.05
N ASP A 77 10.62 16.32 10.30
CA ASP A 77 11.88 16.97 10.70
C ASP A 77 13.08 16.18 10.17
N ALA A 78 13.08 14.86 10.33
CA ALA A 78 14.14 13.99 9.82
C ALA A 78 14.28 14.07 8.29
N LEU A 79 13.18 14.15 7.56
CA LEU A 79 13.18 14.32 6.10
C LEU A 79 13.66 15.72 5.70
N ARG A 80 13.29 16.76 6.45
CA ARG A 80 13.77 18.14 6.22
C ARG A 80 15.28 18.25 6.39
N GLU A 81 15.87 17.57 7.38
CA GLU A 81 17.32 17.48 7.56
C GLU A 81 18.02 16.82 6.35
N ARG A 82 17.30 15.95 5.64
CA ARG A 82 17.75 15.31 4.39
C ARG A 82 17.40 16.11 3.11
N GLY A 83 16.92 17.36 3.28
CA GLY A 83 16.56 18.26 2.17
C GLY A 83 15.25 17.88 1.47
N LYS A 84 14.38 17.08 2.11
CA LYS A 84 13.09 16.67 1.59
C LYS A 84 11.96 17.40 2.29
N ILE A 85 11.01 17.91 1.52
CA ILE A 85 9.87 18.68 2.04
C ILE A 85 8.59 17.91 1.77
N TYR A 86 7.89 17.58 2.84
CA TYR A 86 6.60 16.90 2.82
C TYR A 86 5.59 17.62 3.69
N TYR A 87 4.32 17.47 3.37
CA TYR A 87 3.18 17.72 4.24
C TYR A 87 2.83 16.44 4.99
N GLY A 88 2.33 16.59 6.20
CA GLY A 88 1.84 15.48 7.03
C GLY A 88 1.05 16.02 8.20
N GLN A 89 0.03 15.29 8.62
CA GLN A 89 -0.76 15.61 9.82
C GLN A 89 -0.65 14.45 10.81
N GLY A 90 -0.48 14.75 12.08
CA GLY A 90 -0.47 13.73 13.11
C GLY A 90 -1.80 12.97 13.16
N SER A 91 -1.72 11.69 13.52
CA SER A 91 -2.84 10.79 13.68
C SER A 91 -2.74 10.07 15.02
N SER A 92 -3.88 9.70 15.61
CA SER A 92 -3.93 8.82 16.77
C SER A 92 -3.75 7.34 16.41
N LEU A 93 -3.88 7.04 15.11
CA LEU A 93 -3.74 5.69 14.56
C LEU A 93 -2.27 5.25 14.49
N ASP A 94 -2.05 3.97 14.25
CA ASP A 94 -0.73 3.41 13.96
C ASP A 94 -0.35 3.45 12.47
N VAL A 95 -1.04 4.30 11.72
CA VAL A 95 -0.77 4.59 10.31
C VAL A 95 -0.54 6.08 10.09
N ALA A 96 0.26 6.42 9.09
CA ALA A 96 0.56 7.79 8.74
C ALA A 96 0.70 7.97 7.23
N LEU A 97 0.40 9.20 6.77
CA LEU A 97 0.63 9.60 5.39
C LEU A 97 1.46 10.88 5.34
N LEU A 98 2.47 10.88 4.46
CA LEU A 98 3.19 12.08 4.05
C LEU A 98 3.00 12.32 2.57
N SER A 99 3.00 13.58 2.14
CA SER A 99 2.79 13.96 0.75
C SER A 99 3.62 15.18 0.37
N LYS A 100 4.15 15.22 -0.84
CA LYS A 100 4.71 16.45 -1.43
C LYS A 100 3.64 17.45 -1.81
N TYR A 101 2.37 17.02 -1.84
CA TYR A 101 1.22 17.84 -2.17
C TYR A 101 0.44 18.26 -0.95
N PRO A 102 -0.27 19.41 -0.99
CA PRO A 102 -1.06 19.88 0.14
C PRO A 102 -2.14 18.88 0.57
N ILE A 103 -2.27 18.69 1.88
CA ILE A 103 -3.36 17.94 2.49
C ILE A 103 -4.55 18.88 2.65
N LEU A 104 -5.66 18.55 1.98
CA LEU A 104 -6.91 19.31 2.08
C LEU A 104 -7.75 18.87 3.27
N GLU A 105 -7.75 17.56 3.54
CA GLU A 105 -8.54 16.96 4.61
C GLU A 105 -7.86 15.64 5.04
N GLN A 106 -7.88 15.37 6.34
CA GLN A 106 -7.51 14.09 6.90
C GLN A 106 -8.54 13.66 7.95
N THR A 107 -8.99 12.41 7.89
CA THR A 107 -9.94 11.85 8.85
C THR A 107 -9.55 10.43 9.27
N GLU A 108 -9.67 10.18 10.57
CA GLU A 108 -9.50 8.87 11.21
C GLU A 108 -10.81 8.09 11.27
N ASN A 109 -11.91 8.75 10.89
CA ASN A 109 -13.28 8.25 11.05
C ASN A 109 -13.79 7.47 9.83
N ILE A 110 -13.04 6.47 9.34
CA ILE A 110 -13.68 5.35 8.69
C ILE A 110 -14.22 4.49 9.83
N PRO A 111 -15.56 4.44 10.04
CA PRO A 111 -16.16 3.86 11.23
C PRO A 111 -15.73 2.41 11.42
N HIS A 112 -15.42 2.06 12.64
CA HIS A 112 -14.98 0.80 13.23
C HIS A 112 -13.47 0.50 13.20
N LYS A 113 -12.86 0.75 14.38
CA LYS A 113 -11.58 0.27 14.85
C LYS A 113 -10.31 0.78 14.15
N ASP A 114 -10.26 2.10 13.93
CA ASP A 114 -8.96 2.84 14.00
C ASP A 114 -7.82 2.26 13.14
N ARG A 115 -8.12 1.67 11.96
CA ARG A 115 -7.11 0.98 11.18
C ARG A 115 -6.83 1.60 9.82
N VAL A 116 -7.65 2.57 9.40
CA VAL A 116 -7.48 3.20 8.10
C VAL A 116 -7.61 4.72 8.23
N LEU A 117 -6.58 5.41 7.77
CA LEU A 117 -6.51 6.85 7.65
C LEU A 117 -6.95 7.25 6.25
N ARG A 118 -7.90 8.17 6.13
CA ARG A 118 -8.31 8.78 4.87
C ARG A 118 -7.71 10.16 4.74
N THR A 119 -7.03 10.43 3.64
CA THR A 119 -6.40 11.72 3.35
C THR A 119 -6.80 12.19 1.97
N ARG A 120 -7.29 13.44 1.85
CA ARG A 120 -7.56 14.11 0.57
C ARG A 120 -6.44 15.08 0.26
N LEU A 121 -5.87 14.97 -0.93
CA LEU A 121 -4.72 15.74 -1.41
C LEU A 121 -5.11 16.58 -2.62
N ASP A 122 -4.44 17.74 -2.78
CA ASP A 122 -4.45 18.51 -4.03
C ASP A 122 -3.18 18.19 -4.83
N VAL A 123 -3.31 17.31 -5.78
CA VAL A 123 -2.21 16.93 -6.69
C VAL A 123 -2.30 17.78 -7.97
N ASN A 124 -1.70 18.97 -7.91
CA ASN A 124 -1.68 19.93 -9.05
C ASN A 124 -3.08 20.23 -9.61
N GLY A 125 -4.04 20.49 -8.74
CA GLY A 125 -5.42 20.79 -9.08
C GLY A 125 -6.30 19.56 -9.32
N LYS A 126 -5.76 18.33 -9.13
CA LYS A 126 -6.50 17.08 -9.09
C LYS A 126 -6.71 16.65 -7.65
N GLN A 127 -7.93 16.28 -7.30
CA GLN A 127 -8.20 15.75 -5.98
C GLN A 127 -7.94 14.25 -5.94
N VAL A 128 -7.01 13.85 -5.08
CA VAL A 128 -6.67 12.45 -4.84
C VAL A 128 -7.10 12.08 -3.42
N VAL A 129 -7.86 11.01 -3.28
CA VAL A 129 -8.15 10.41 -1.97
C VAL A 129 -7.26 9.19 -1.78
N ALA A 130 -6.48 9.22 -0.70
CA ALA A 130 -5.57 8.17 -0.30
C ALA A 130 -6.02 7.56 1.03
N TYR A 131 -6.21 6.24 1.05
CA TYR A 131 -6.45 5.46 2.25
C TYR A 131 -5.16 4.77 2.65
N THR A 132 -4.73 4.95 3.90
CA THR A 132 -3.56 4.26 4.46
C THR A 132 -4.03 3.29 5.53
N GLY A 133 -3.78 2.00 5.34
CA GLY A 133 -4.31 0.95 6.20
C GLY A 133 -3.23 0.15 6.92
N HIS A 134 -3.57 -0.33 8.12
CA HIS A 134 -2.90 -1.42 8.81
C HIS A 134 -3.99 -2.31 9.40
N LEU A 135 -4.34 -3.38 8.68
CA LEU A 135 -5.50 -4.21 9.02
C LEU A 135 -5.17 -5.16 10.17
N ASP A 136 -6.21 -5.81 10.69
CA ASP A 136 -6.12 -6.68 11.84
C ASP A 136 -5.16 -7.87 11.59
N TYR A 137 -4.12 -8.02 12.42
CA TYR A 137 -3.15 -9.10 12.33
C TYR A 137 -3.64 -10.43 12.94
N THR A 138 -4.75 -10.39 13.68
CA THR A 138 -5.29 -11.60 14.33
C THR A 138 -5.92 -12.54 13.32
N HIS A 139 -6.10 -13.81 13.69
CA HIS A 139 -6.66 -14.82 12.79
C HIS A 139 -5.92 -14.90 11.44
N TYR A 140 -4.58 -14.99 11.50
CA TYR A 140 -3.69 -15.03 10.34
C TYR A 140 -3.77 -16.40 9.64
N ALA A 141 -4.88 -16.64 8.93
CA ALA A 141 -5.29 -17.96 8.45
C ALA A 141 -4.39 -18.55 7.36
N CYS A 142 -3.55 -17.75 6.69
CA CYS A 142 -2.56 -18.24 5.73
C CYS A 142 -1.49 -19.15 6.36
N TYR A 143 -1.41 -19.21 7.69
CA TYR A 143 -0.55 -20.15 8.41
C TYR A 143 -1.16 -21.56 8.57
N LEU A 144 -2.47 -21.71 8.42
CA LEU A 144 -3.13 -23.00 8.54
C LEU A 144 -2.61 -24.05 7.54
N PRO A 145 -2.48 -23.75 6.23
CA PRO A 145 -1.88 -24.68 5.28
C PRO A 145 -0.40 -24.95 5.56
N ARG A 146 0.29 -24.03 6.19
CA ARG A 146 1.70 -24.15 6.60
C ARG A 146 1.91 -24.95 7.88
N GLY A 147 0.81 -25.46 8.48
CA GLY A 147 0.84 -26.24 9.71
C GLY A 147 1.05 -25.42 10.98
N TYR A 148 0.61 -24.17 10.98
CA TYR A 148 0.64 -23.29 12.16
C TYR A 148 -0.72 -22.64 12.41
N SER A 149 -1.02 -22.38 13.68
CA SER A 149 -2.22 -21.66 14.08
C SER A 149 -2.05 -20.15 13.82
N GLY A 150 -2.93 -19.56 13.05
CA GLY A 150 -2.97 -18.10 12.85
C GLY A 150 -3.48 -17.30 14.07
N VAL A 151 -3.77 -17.97 15.19
CA VAL A 151 -4.24 -17.32 16.44
C VAL A 151 -3.21 -17.46 17.55
N THR A 152 -2.61 -18.65 17.68
CA THR A 152 -1.68 -18.95 18.79
C THR A 152 -0.24 -19.01 18.35
N TRP A 153 0.02 -18.98 17.04
CA TRP A 153 1.33 -19.10 16.39
C TRP A 153 2.04 -20.43 16.66
N LYS A 154 1.31 -21.40 17.21
CA LYS A 154 1.85 -22.74 17.54
C LYS A 154 1.73 -23.66 16.35
N LYS A 155 2.71 -24.55 16.21
CA LYS A 155 2.66 -25.63 15.23
C LYS A 155 1.44 -26.53 15.48
N LEU A 156 0.75 -26.89 14.41
CA LEU A 156 -0.36 -27.83 14.40
C LEU A 156 0.15 -29.26 14.22
N GLU A 157 -0.65 -30.26 14.60
CA GLU A 157 -0.34 -31.66 14.33
C GLU A 157 -0.35 -31.97 12.83
N THR A 158 -1.26 -31.35 12.10
CA THR A 158 -1.39 -31.47 10.64
C THR A 158 -1.76 -30.10 10.04
N PRO A 159 -1.26 -29.77 8.83
CA PRO A 159 -1.73 -28.61 8.09
C PRO A 159 -3.23 -28.69 7.80
N VAL A 160 -3.90 -27.55 7.80
CA VAL A 160 -5.30 -27.39 7.38
C VAL A 160 -5.32 -26.84 5.97
N THR A 161 -5.78 -27.62 5.01
CA THR A 161 -5.78 -27.25 3.57
C THR A 161 -7.18 -27.14 2.96
N ASP A 162 -8.22 -27.42 3.76
CA ASP A 162 -9.60 -27.24 3.33
C ASP A 162 -9.91 -25.74 3.16
N LYS A 163 -10.31 -25.36 1.96
CA LYS A 163 -10.60 -23.97 1.60
C LYS A 163 -11.62 -23.32 2.52
N ALA A 164 -12.73 -24.03 2.79
CA ALA A 164 -13.83 -23.46 3.58
C ALA A 164 -13.43 -23.25 5.04
N GLU A 165 -12.57 -24.13 5.58
CA GLU A 165 -12.03 -23.99 6.94
C GLU A 165 -11.07 -22.81 7.05
N ILE A 166 -10.18 -22.64 6.05
CA ILE A 166 -9.26 -21.50 5.98
C ILE A 166 -10.02 -20.18 5.86
N GLU A 167 -10.95 -20.08 4.92
CA GLU A 167 -11.76 -18.87 4.72
C GLU A 167 -12.61 -18.53 5.95
N LYS A 168 -13.18 -19.54 6.61
CA LYS A 168 -13.90 -19.32 7.86
C LYS A 168 -13.00 -18.77 8.96
N ALA A 169 -11.79 -19.34 9.14
CA ALA A 169 -10.84 -18.84 10.13
C ALA A 169 -10.36 -17.42 9.79
N ASN A 170 -10.18 -17.10 8.52
CA ASN A 170 -9.81 -15.77 8.06
C ASN A 170 -10.88 -14.72 8.38
N ASN A 171 -12.15 -15.06 8.21
CA ASN A 171 -13.28 -14.18 8.44
C ASN A 171 -13.64 -13.97 9.94
N GLU A 172 -12.90 -14.60 10.86
CA GLU A 172 -12.97 -14.27 12.29
C GLU A 172 -12.20 -12.98 12.63
N SER A 173 -11.37 -12.47 11.72
CA SER A 173 -10.73 -11.17 11.85
C SER A 173 -11.68 -10.04 11.47
N LEU A 174 -11.25 -8.79 11.66
CA LEU A 174 -12.04 -7.59 11.31
C LEU A 174 -11.51 -6.92 10.02
N ARG A 175 -10.75 -7.64 9.20
CA ARG A 175 -10.14 -7.10 7.98
C ARG A 175 -11.18 -6.75 6.92
N ASP A 176 -12.13 -7.67 6.68
CA ASP A 176 -13.14 -7.48 5.65
C ASP A 176 -14.14 -6.37 6.01
N GLU A 177 -14.50 -6.20 7.29
CA GLU A 177 -15.31 -5.05 7.72
C GLU A 177 -14.59 -3.73 7.43
N SER A 178 -13.31 -3.65 7.73
CA SER A 178 -12.51 -2.44 7.43
C SER A 178 -12.48 -2.14 5.93
N ILE A 179 -12.27 -3.16 5.09
CA ILE A 179 -12.26 -3.02 3.63
C ILE A 179 -13.64 -2.64 3.08
N ARG A 180 -14.75 -3.23 3.61
CA ARG A 180 -16.10 -2.84 3.20
C ARG A 180 -16.38 -1.36 3.44
N LEU A 181 -15.91 -0.83 4.57
CA LEU A 181 -16.06 0.60 4.88
C LEU A 181 -15.23 1.49 3.96
N VAL A 182 -14.00 1.08 3.63
CA VAL A 182 -13.18 1.77 2.62
C VAL A 182 -13.89 1.79 1.27
N ILE A 183 -14.42 0.64 0.82
CA ILE A 183 -15.16 0.54 -0.43
C ILE A 183 -16.39 1.46 -0.43
N GLU A 184 -17.15 1.45 0.67
CA GLU A 184 -18.34 2.30 0.80
C GLU A 184 -18.00 3.79 0.72
N ASP A 185 -16.93 4.25 1.39
CA ASP A 185 -16.50 5.65 1.32
C ASP A 185 -15.90 5.98 -0.06
N ALA A 186 -15.04 5.13 -0.59
CA ALA A 186 -14.36 5.34 -1.87
C ALA A 186 -15.33 5.42 -3.06
N THR A 187 -16.37 4.57 -3.06
CA THR A 187 -17.38 4.57 -4.14
C THR A 187 -18.29 5.79 -4.12
N LYS A 188 -18.38 6.50 -2.99
CA LYS A 188 -19.10 7.78 -2.86
C LYS A 188 -18.21 8.99 -3.08
N SER A 189 -16.89 8.78 -3.24
CA SER A 189 -15.92 9.87 -3.40
C SER A 189 -16.09 10.58 -4.75
N ASP A 190 -16.00 11.90 -4.72
CA ASP A 190 -15.96 12.78 -5.89
C ASP A 190 -14.52 13.09 -6.36
N ALA A 191 -13.53 12.38 -5.81
CA ALA A 191 -12.12 12.57 -6.15
C ALA A 191 -11.82 12.17 -7.60
N ASP A 192 -10.83 12.84 -8.21
CA ASP A 192 -10.34 12.50 -9.55
C ASP A 192 -9.61 11.15 -9.56
N PHE A 193 -9.04 10.72 -8.42
CA PHE A 193 -8.32 9.46 -8.27
C PHE A 193 -8.38 8.95 -6.84
N VAL A 194 -8.46 7.64 -6.69
CA VAL A 194 -8.51 6.97 -5.38
C VAL A 194 -7.42 5.92 -5.29
N ILE A 195 -6.68 5.93 -4.18
CA ILE A 195 -5.60 5.01 -3.86
C ILE A 195 -5.86 4.42 -2.46
N LEU A 196 -5.57 3.15 -2.29
CA LEU A 196 -5.53 2.47 -1.00
C LEU A 196 -4.19 1.74 -0.88
N GLY A 197 -3.39 2.07 0.12
CA GLY A 197 -2.15 1.37 0.42
C GLY A 197 -2.09 0.95 1.88
N GLY A 198 -1.41 -0.16 2.17
CA GLY A 198 -1.27 -0.61 3.55
C GLY A 198 -0.82 -2.04 3.70
N ASP A 199 -0.54 -2.41 4.95
CA ASP A 199 -0.38 -3.79 5.39
C ASP A 199 -1.77 -4.38 5.68
N PHE A 200 -2.15 -5.37 4.91
CA PHE A 200 -3.47 -5.98 5.02
C PHE A 200 -3.47 -7.15 6.00
N ASN A 201 -2.30 -7.62 6.41
CA ASN A 201 -2.19 -8.84 7.22
C ASN A 201 -2.99 -10.03 6.62
N GLU A 202 -3.14 -10.03 5.31
CA GLU A 202 -3.85 -11.03 4.52
C GLU A 202 -3.24 -11.08 3.12
N PRO A 203 -2.96 -12.26 2.54
CA PRO A 203 -2.50 -12.38 1.17
C PRO A 203 -3.57 -11.95 0.14
N SER A 204 -3.23 -12.03 -1.15
CA SER A 204 -4.16 -11.75 -2.23
C SER A 204 -4.70 -13.04 -2.86
N HIS A 205 -5.99 -13.03 -3.24
CA HIS A 205 -6.60 -14.09 -4.05
C HIS A 205 -5.92 -14.25 -5.43
N LEU A 206 -5.19 -13.23 -5.88
CA LEU A 206 -4.40 -13.27 -7.11
C LEU A 206 -3.06 -14.00 -6.94
N ASP A 207 -2.67 -14.29 -5.68
CA ASP A 207 -1.39 -14.91 -5.34
C ASP A 207 -1.56 -16.38 -4.91
N TRP A 208 -2.73 -16.74 -4.34
CA TRP A 208 -3.06 -18.09 -3.88
C TRP A 208 -3.97 -18.83 -4.87
N THR A 209 -3.40 -19.18 -6.02
CA THR A 209 -4.13 -19.71 -7.18
C THR A 209 -3.84 -21.19 -7.42
N GLU A 210 -4.52 -21.81 -8.37
CA GLU A 210 -4.22 -23.18 -8.85
C GLU A 210 -2.75 -23.34 -9.31
N GLU A 211 -2.14 -22.27 -9.85
CA GLU A 211 -0.76 -22.30 -10.33
C GLU A 211 0.25 -22.24 -9.20
N THR A 212 -0.10 -21.62 -8.06
CA THR A 212 0.80 -21.42 -6.91
C THR A 212 0.55 -22.37 -5.75
N LYS A 213 -0.51 -23.18 -5.79
CA LYS A 213 -0.93 -24.06 -4.68
C LYS A 213 0.13 -25.07 -4.19
N GLY A 214 1.11 -25.38 -5.01
CA GLY A 214 2.22 -26.27 -4.69
C GLY A 214 3.50 -25.53 -4.29
N LEU A 215 3.49 -24.22 -4.18
CA LEU A 215 4.62 -23.37 -3.85
C LEU A 215 4.46 -22.78 -2.44
N TRP A 216 5.57 -22.35 -1.83
CA TRP A 216 5.62 -21.56 -0.59
C TRP A 216 4.78 -22.15 0.54
N ASP A 217 4.79 -23.48 0.63
CA ASP A 217 4.03 -24.25 1.61
C ASP A 217 2.52 -23.91 1.66
N HIS A 218 1.93 -23.57 0.51
CA HIS A 218 0.47 -23.50 0.37
C HIS A 218 -0.19 -24.88 0.50
N ASN A 219 0.59 -25.96 0.34
CA ASN A 219 0.18 -27.35 0.53
C ASN A 219 -1.12 -27.75 -0.18
N GLY A 220 -1.30 -27.22 -1.39
CA GLY A 220 -2.48 -27.48 -2.24
C GLY A 220 -3.65 -26.54 -2.02
N ALA A 221 -3.58 -25.62 -1.05
CA ALA A 221 -4.65 -24.67 -0.80
C ALA A 221 -4.75 -23.60 -1.90
N VAL A 222 -5.98 -23.35 -2.35
CA VAL A 222 -6.38 -22.23 -3.22
C VAL A 222 -7.43 -21.44 -2.45
N VAL A 223 -7.16 -20.19 -2.14
CA VAL A 223 -7.98 -19.40 -1.21
C VAL A 223 -8.43 -18.08 -1.85
N ASP A 224 -9.72 -17.80 -1.74
CA ASP A 224 -10.30 -16.51 -2.13
C ASP A 224 -10.16 -15.51 -0.97
N TRP A 225 -8.95 -14.99 -0.73
CA TRP A 225 -8.67 -14.04 0.33
C TRP A 225 -9.61 -12.83 0.24
N VAL A 226 -10.39 -12.63 1.31
CA VAL A 226 -11.61 -11.81 1.27
C VAL A 226 -11.35 -10.34 0.98
N CYS A 227 -10.30 -9.73 1.56
CA CYS A 227 -10.02 -8.31 1.38
C CYS A 227 -9.70 -7.97 -0.08
N SER A 228 -8.76 -8.72 -0.66
CA SER A 228 -8.36 -8.52 -2.05
C SER A 228 -9.49 -8.81 -3.04
N LYS A 229 -10.33 -9.81 -2.74
CA LYS A 229 -11.49 -10.16 -3.57
C LYS A 229 -12.58 -9.08 -3.53
N LEU A 230 -12.93 -8.59 -2.35
CA LEU A 230 -13.87 -7.49 -2.18
C LEU A 230 -13.44 -6.23 -2.93
N LEU A 231 -12.17 -5.86 -2.83
CA LEU A 231 -11.61 -4.73 -3.55
C LEU A 231 -11.70 -4.92 -5.08
N TYR A 232 -11.33 -6.10 -5.56
CA TYR A 232 -11.41 -6.41 -6.99
C TYR A 232 -12.83 -6.33 -7.53
N GLU A 233 -13.81 -6.90 -6.80
CA GLU A 233 -15.25 -6.86 -7.12
C GLU A 233 -15.80 -5.43 -7.08
N ALA A 234 -15.31 -4.59 -6.18
CA ALA A 234 -15.65 -3.17 -6.09
C ALA A 234 -14.97 -2.28 -7.15
N GLY A 235 -14.16 -2.86 -8.04
CA GLY A 235 -13.51 -2.13 -9.12
C GLY A 235 -12.08 -1.66 -8.84
N PHE A 236 -11.54 -1.90 -7.65
CA PHE A 236 -10.14 -1.63 -7.38
C PHE A 236 -9.22 -2.57 -8.17
N ARG A 237 -8.01 -2.13 -8.43
CA ARG A 237 -6.95 -2.93 -9.06
C ARG A 237 -5.69 -2.86 -8.22
N ASP A 238 -5.05 -4.00 -8.07
CA ASP A 238 -3.74 -4.16 -7.45
C ASP A 238 -2.67 -3.67 -8.42
N ALA A 239 -1.97 -2.59 -8.07
CA ALA A 239 -1.00 -1.95 -8.94
C ALA A 239 0.12 -2.92 -9.35
N TYR A 240 0.62 -3.72 -8.40
CA TYR A 240 1.68 -4.69 -8.67
C TYR A 240 1.20 -5.79 -9.65
N ARG A 241 0.01 -6.36 -9.45
CA ARG A 241 -0.53 -7.41 -10.33
C ARG A 241 -0.95 -6.89 -11.71
N VAL A 242 -1.27 -5.61 -11.84
CA VAL A 242 -1.48 -4.99 -13.15
C VAL A 242 -0.18 -4.98 -13.97
N LYS A 243 0.96 -4.71 -13.35
CA LYS A 243 2.28 -4.71 -14.02
C LYS A 243 2.88 -6.10 -14.12
N TYR A 244 2.76 -6.90 -13.07
CA TYR A 244 3.38 -8.22 -12.94
C TYR A 244 2.30 -9.28 -12.68
N PRO A 245 1.52 -9.66 -13.71
CA PRO A 245 0.34 -10.51 -13.54
C PRO A 245 0.65 -11.95 -13.14
N ASN A 246 1.87 -12.42 -13.33
CA ASN A 246 2.25 -13.79 -13.02
C ASN A 246 2.88 -13.89 -11.62
N PRO A 247 2.18 -14.49 -10.61
CA PRO A 247 2.66 -14.58 -9.25
C PRO A 247 3.87 -15.51 -9.08
N ILE A 248 4.14 -16.42 -10.02
CA ILE A 248 5.28 -17.34 -9.94
C ILE A 248 6.58 -16.62 -10.28
N THR A 249 6.59 -15.84 -11.36
CA THR A 249 7.79 -15.13 -11.82
C THR A 249 8.01 -13.82 -11.06
N HIS A 250 6.94 -13.24 -10.54
CA HIS A 250 6.97 -12.00 -9.78
C HIS A 250 6.12 -12.17 -8.50
N PRO A 251 6.59 -12.94 -7.52
CA PRO A 251 5.82 -13.16 -6.28
C PRO A 251 5.58 -11.86 -5.51
N GLY A 252 6.55 -10.96 -5.47
CA GLY A 252 6.42 -9.65 -4.83
C GLY A 252 6.30 -9.75 -3.31
N PHE A 253 6.93 -10.74 -2.68
CA PHE A 253 6.86 -10.92 -1.24
C PHE A 253 7.24 -9.67 -0.47
N THR A 254 6.43 -9.34 0.52
CA THR A 254 6.67 -8.24 1.45
C THR A 254 6.87 -8.72 2.88
N PHE A 255 6.44 -9.95 3.21
CA PHE A 255 6.59 -10.57 4.52
C PHE A 255 7.06 -12.04 4.40
N PRO A 256 7.94 -12.53 5.32
CA PRO A 256 8.75 -11.71 6.22
C PRO A 256 9.86 -10.97 5.47
N SER A 257 10.30 -9.85 6.02
CA SER A 257 11.45 -9.14 5.46
C SER A 257 12.75 -9.82 5.90
N ASP A 258 13.70 -9.98 4.99
CA ASP A 258 15.07 -10.37 5.34
C ASP A 258 15.81 -9.15 5.91
N ASN A 259 16.13 -9.21 7.21
CA ASN A 259 16.83 -8.14 7.89
C ASN A 259 18.06 -8.67 8.62
N PRO A 260 19.28 -8.47 8.06
CA PRO A 260 20.52 -8.98 8.66
C PRO A 260 20.88 -8.35 10.01
N ALA A 261 20.21 -7.26 10.41
CA ALA A 261 20.39 -6.63 11.73
C ALA A 261 19.61 -7.33 12.85
N MET A 262 18.78 -8.33 12.52
CA MET A 262 17.92 -9.02 13.47
C MET A 262 18.17 -10.53 13.45
N PRO A 263 18.06 -11.21 14.61
CA PRO A 263 18.03 -12.67 14.63
C PRO A 263 16.83 -13.21 13.86
N VAL A 264 17.02 -14.27 13.08
CA VAL A 264 15.98 -14.87 12.25
C VAL A 264 14.72 -15.26 13.04
N GLU A 265 14.90 -15.70 14.28
CA GLU A 265 13.81 -16.08 15.20
C GLU A 265 12.89 -14.90 15.56
N ARG A 266 13.31 -13.66 15.26
CA ARG A 266 12.52 -12.46 15.43
C ARG A 266 11.83 -12.01 14.14
N LEU A 267 12.16 -12.63 13.01
CA LEU A 267 11.65 -12.31 11.69
C LEU A 267 10.65 -13.35 11.18
N THR A 268 10.49 -14.48 11.91
CA THR A 268 9.63 -15.59 11.50
C THR A 268 8.68 -15.99 12.63
N TRP A 269 7.44 -16.35 12.27
CA TRP A 269 6.40 -16.87 13.15
C TRP A 269 6.08 -18.32 12.85
N ALA A 270 6.47 -18.82 11.67
CA ALA A 270 6.34 -20.20 11.24
C ALA A 270 7.71 -20.77 10.81
N PRO A 271 8.68 -20.91 11.74
CA PRO A 271 10.11 -21.08 11.43
C PRO A 271 10.47 -22.35 10.66
N GLU A 272 9.56 -23.34 10.56
CA GLU A 272 9.78 -24.58 9.81
C GLU A 272 9.02 -24.58 8.46
N ALA A 273 8.36 -23.47 8.11
CA ALA A 273 7.60 -23.32 6.87
C ALA A 273 8.14 -22.18 6.00
N ASP A 274 7.86 -22.26 4.71
CA ASP A 274 8.02 -21.12 3.83
C ASP A 274 6.82 -20.18 4.00
N GLU A 275 6.98 -19.17 4.87
CA GLU A 275 5.90 -18.27 5.26
C GLU A 275 5.82 -17.00 4.39
N ARG A 276 6.59 -16.96 3.29
CA ARG A 276 6.63 -15.77 2.43
C ARG A 276 5.28 -15.52 1.78
N ASP A 277 4.79 -14.29 1.97
CA ASP A 277 3.58 -13.78 1.34
C ASP A 277 3.76 -12.31 0.95
N ARG A 278 2.92 -11.86 0.05
CA ARG A 278 2.68 -10.44 -0.21
C ARG A 278 1.43 -10.05 0.56
N ILE A 279 1.59 -9.20 1.58
CA ILE A 279 0.53 -8.72 2.45
C ILE A 279 0.43 -7.20 2.47
N ASP A 280 1.40 -6.52 1.86
CA ASP A 280 1.42 -5.08 1.66
C ASP A 280 1.03 -4.76 0.22
N PHE A 281 0.14 -3.81 0.05
CA PHE A 281 -0.46 -3.53 -1.25
C PHE A 281 -0.59 -2.03 -1.52
N ILE A 282 -0.63 -1.71 -2.82
CA ILE A 282 -1.17 -0.45 -3.33
C ILE A 282 -2.26 -0.81 -4.33
N TYR A 283 -3.51 -0.52 -3.96
CA TYR A 283 -4.68 -0.60 -4.80
C TYR A 283 -5.09 0.77 -5.30
N TYR A 284 -5.75 0.83 -6.44
CA TYR A 284 -6.34 2.05 -6.97
C TYR A 284 -7.67 1.77 -7.69
N ILE A 285 -8.53 2.77 -7.80
CA ILE A 285 -9.69 2.73 -8.67
C ILE A 285 -9.27 3.30 -10.04
N PRO A 286 -9.38 2.52 -11.15
CA PRO A 286 -9.06 3.00 -12.48
C PRO A 286 -9.85 4.27 -12.83
N ALA A 287 -9.16 5.30 -13.27
CA ALA A 287 -9.75 6.59 -13.63
C ALA A 287 -9.17 7.09 -14.95
N THR A 288 -9.97 7.87 -15.69
CA THR A 288 -9.55 8.39 -17.00
C THR A 288 -8.30 9.26 -16.87
N GLY A 289 -7.28 8.96 -17.65
CA GLY A 289 -6.01 9.68 -17.66
C GLY A 289 -4.99 9.22 -16.62
N TRP A 290 -5.30 8.16 -15.87
CA TRP A 290 -4.38 7.52 -14.94
C TRP A 290 -4.07 6.09 -15.40
N GLU A 291 -2.81 5.71 -15.36
CA GLU A 291 -2.34 4.37 -15.65
C GLU A 291 -1.16 4.01 -14.73
N VAL A 292 -1.01 2.73 -14.42
CA VAL A 292 0.16 2.25 -13.68
C VAL A 292 1.32 2.14 -14.67
N GLU A 293 2.37 2.90 -14.43
CA GLU A 293 3.57 2.89 -15.27
C GLU A 293 4.54 1.81 -14.82
N ASP A 294 4.75 1.69 -13.50
CA ASP A 294 5.54 0.63 -12.87
C ASP A 294 5.02 0.36 -11.43
N ALA A 295 5.47 -0.76 -10.80
CA ALA A 295 5.09 -1.12 -9.44
C ALA A 295 6.14 -2.05 -8.77
#